data_224b0eb83dbd83aaffb869d8709541be
#
_entry.id   224b0eb83dbd83aaffb869d8709541be
#
_cell.length_a   1.000
_cell.length_b   1.000
_cell.length_c   1.000
_cell.angle_alpha   90.00
_cell.angle_beta   90.00
_cell.angle_gamma   90.00
#
_symmetry.space_group_name_H-M   'P 1'
#
loop_
_entity.id
_entity.type
_entity.pdbx_description
1 polymer ?
#
loop_
_entity_poly.entity_id
_entity_poly.type
_entity_poly.pdbx_seq_one_letter_code
_entity_poly.pdbx_strand_id
1 'polypeptide(L)'
;MSERIPIEILEGYRESFNKQEGRKYPCSNQTVVCGIFTDSRNKAIDFMEDKDIIDIRVMHNEIVWRLRNGEKWIWTNWNESHRGYRFYKVAVDKDVDRKLFENMILVYTSFYCCSFEII
;
A
#
# COMPACT_ATOMS: atom_id res chain seq x y z
N MET A 1 3.17 -19.36 13.32
CA MET A 1 1.94 -18.54 13.22
C MET A 1 2.31 -17.08 13.10
N SER A 2 1.70 -16.39 12.16
CA SER A 2 1.88 -14.95 12.06
C SER A 2 1.14 -14.27 13.21
N GLU A 3 1.74 -13.25 13.78
CA GLU A 3 1.11 -12.44 14.80
C GLU A 3 0.35 -11.30 14.12
N ARG A 4 -0.86 -11.08 14.56
CA ARG A 4 -1.64 -9.93 14.09
C ARG A 4 -1.26 -8.70 14.89
N ILE A 5 -1.35 -7.57 14.23
CA ILE A 5 -1.23 -6.29 14.90
C ILE A 5 -2.63 -5.91 15.41
N PRO A 6 -2.76 -5.49 16.68
CA PRO A 6 -4.05 -5.01 17.17
C PRO A 6 -4.61 -3.91 16.28
N ILE A 7 -5.92 -3.99 16.00
CA ILE A 7 -6.56 -3.02 15.10
C ILE A 7 -6.40 -1.58 15.60
N GLU A 8 -6.34 -1.38 16.89
CA GLU A 8 -6.16 -0.05 17.48
C GLU A 8 -4.83 0.57 17.09
N ILE A 9 -3.79 -0.27 16.94
CA ILE A 9 -2.48 0.19 16.49
C ILE A 9 -2.51 0.60 15.03
N LEU A 10 -3.15 -0.21 14.18
CA LEU A 10 -3.32 0.12 12.77
C LEU A 10 -4.12 1.41 12.59
N GLU A 11 -5.19 1.58 13.36
CA GLU A 11 -5.99 2.81 13.32
C GLU A 11 -5.18 4.02 13.76
N GLY A 12 -4.31 3.87 14.76
CA GLY A 12 -3.41 4.93 15.19
C GLY A 12 -2.45 5.36 14.08
N TYR A 13 -1.89 4.40 13.36
CA TYR A 13 -1.03 4.71 12.21
C TYR A 13 -1.81 5.38 11.08
N ARG A 14 -3.02 4.90 10.81
CA ARG A 14 -3.89 5.51 9.80
C ARG A 14 -4.13 6.98 10.12
N GLU A 15 -4.50 7.29 11.36
CA GLU A 15 -4.71 8.67 11.79
C GLU A 15 -3.44 9.50 11.65
N SER A 16 -2.31 8.96 12.10
CA SER A 16 -1.03 9.65 12.06
C SER A 16 -0.61 10.01 10.65
N PHE A 17 -0.72 9.06 9.72
CA PHE A 17 -0.35 9.32 8.33
C PHE A 17 -1.32 10.28 7.65
N ASN A 18 -2.62 10.12 7.88
CA ASN A 18 -3.62 10.95 7.22
C ASN A 18 -3.66 12.38 7.75
N LYS A 19 -3.12 12.62 8.95
CA LYS A 19 -2.98 13.97 9.51
C LYS A 19 -1.78 14.74 8.99
N GLN A 20 -0.89 14.09 8.26
CA GLN A 20 0.30 14.75 7.71
C GLN A 20 -0.07 15.55 6.47
N GLU A 21 -0.86 16.60 6.70
CA GLU A 21 -1.24 17.53 5.66
C GLU A 21 0.01 18.25 5.15
N GLY A 22 0.03 18.52 3.86
CA GLY A 22 1.15 19.23 3.24
C GLY A 22 2.20 18.35 2.62
N ARG A 23 2.13 17.03 2.77
CA ARG A 23 2.97 16.14 1.97
C ARG A 23 2.48 16.20 0.54
N LYS A 24 3.32 16.69 -0.32
CA LYS A 24 2.96 16.84 -1.73
C LYS A 24 3.29 15.57 -2.48
N TYR A 25 2.42 15.24 -3.42
CA TYR A 25 2.76 14.24 -4.42
C TYR A 25 4.00 14.68 -5.18
N PRO A 26 4.76 13.74 -5.76
CA PRO A 26 5.85 14.11 -6.64
C PRO A 26 5.33 14.97 -7.79
N CYS A 27 6.25 15.66 -8.44
CA CYS A 27 5.91 16.52 -9.57
C CYS A 27 5.01 15.78 -10.57
N SER A 28 4.18 16.53 -11.28
CA SER A 28 3.14 16.01 -12.18
C SER A 28 3.62 14.96 -13.18
N ASN A 29 4.92 14.91 -13.47
CA ASN A 29 5.51 13.95 -14.41
C ASN A 29 5.94 12.65 -13.75
N GLN A 30 5.80 12.51 -12.44
CA GLN A 30 6.22 11.32 -11.73
C GLN A 30 5.01 10.43 -11.42
N THR A 31 5.22 9.12 -11.54
CA THR A 31 4.21 8.15 -11.15
C THR A 31 4.09 8.10 -9.63
N VAL A 32 2.88 8.20 -9.14
CA VAL A 32 2.59 8.02 -7.72
C VAL A 32 2.45 6.53 -7.45
N VAL A 33 3.43 5.95 -6.75
CA VAL A 33 3.47 4.52 -6.48
C VAL A 33 2.74 4.22 -5.17
N CYS A 34 1.83 3.26 -5.23
CA CYS A 34 0.98 2.87 -4.10
C CYS A 34 1.06 1.36 -3.90
N GLY A 35 0.93 0.91 -2.65
CA GLY A 35 1.06 -0.50 -2.33
C GLY A 35 -0.16 -1.06 -1.61
N ILE A 36 -0.47 -2.33 -1.91
CA ILE A 36 -1.51 -3.08 -1.21
C ILE A 36 -0.84 -4.22 -0.46
N PHE A 37 -0.96 -4.21 0.87
CA PHE A 37 -0.28 -5.16 1.75
C PHE A 37 -1.29 -6.13 2.34
N THR A 38 -1.50 -7.24 1.67
CA THR A 38 -2.38 -8.32 2.09
C THR A 38 -1.89 -9.64 1.53
N ASP A 39 -2.12 -10.72 2.25
CA ASP A 39 -1.86 -12.07 1.76
C ASP A 39 -2.95 -12.54 0.80
N SER A 40 -4.09 -11.86 0.78
CA SER A 40 -5.23 -12.25 -0.03
C SER A 40 -5.24 -11.50 -1.36
N ARG A 41 -4.99 -12.22 -2.43
CA ARG A 41 -5.10 -11.69 -3.80
C ARG A 41 -6.50 -11.15 -4.05
N ASN A 42 -7.54 -11.84 -3.55
CA ASN A 42 -8.92 -11.41 -3.74
C ASN A 42 -9.22 -10.10 -3.05
N LYS A 43 -8.69 -9.87 -1.85
CA LYS A 43 -8.83 -8.59 -1.18
C LYS A 43 -8.21 -7.45 -1.98
N ALA A 44 -7.04 -7.69 -2.56
CA ALA A 44 -6.38 -6.67 -3.38
C ALA A 44 -7.22 -6.34 -4.61
N ILE A 45 -7.77 -7.36 -5.28
CA ILE A 45 -8.62 -7.17 -6.44
C ILE A 45 -9.89 -6.41 -6.06
N ASP A 46 -10.53 -6.80 -4.97
CA ASP A 46 -11.75 -6.14 -4.49
C ASP A 46 -11.51 -4.67 -4.13
N PHE A 47 -10.37 -4.39 -3.50
CA PHE A 47 -10.01 -3.01 -3.15
C PHE A 47 -9.88 -2.12 -4.38
N MET A 48 -9.37 -2.68 -5.48
CA MET A 48 -9.13 -1.92 -6.71
C MET A 48 -10.35 -1.84 -7.63
N GLU A 49 -11.40 -2.61 -7.36
CA GLU A 49 -12.53 -2.81 -8.27
C GLU A 49 -13.24 -1.51 -8.67
N ASP A 50 -13.38 -0.58 -7.75
CA ASP A 50 -14.11 0.67 -7.98
C ASP A 50 -13.24 1.84 -8.46
N LYS A 51 -11.97 1.59 -8.72
CA LYS A 51 -11.04 2.64 -9.15
C LYS A 51 -11.03 2.77 -10.68
N ASP A 52 -10.66 3.94 -11.16
CA ASP A 52 -10.61 4.23 -12.61
C ASP A 52 -9.33 3.65 -13.23
N ILE A 53 -9.35 2.36 -13.51
CA ILE A 53 -8.22 1.59 -14.01
C ILE A 53 -8.13 1.75 -15.53
N ILE A 54 -6.96 2.15 -16.03
CA ILE A 54 -6.71 2.25 -17.47
C ILE A 54 -5.83 1.12 -17.98
N ASP A 55 -5.11 0.42 -17.09
CA ASP A 55 -4.27 -0.70 -17.46
C ASP A 55 -4.09 -1.63 -16.26
N ILE A 56 -4.05 -2.92 -16.52
CA ILE A 56 -3.80 -3.92 -15.48
C ILE A 56 -2.85 -4.98 -16.03
N ARG A 57 -1.84 -5.30 -15.24
CA ARG A 57 -0.89 -6.35 -15.58
C ARG A 57 -0.94 -7.42 -14.50
N VAL A 58 -1.33 -8.61 -14.87
CA VAL A 58 -1.46 -9.73 -13.95
C VAL A 58 -0.33 -10.72 -14.21
N MET A 59 0.46 -10.98 -13.18
CA MET A 59 1.53 -11.97 -13.21
C MET A 59 1.26 -13.00 -12.11
N HIS A 60 2.06 -14.08 -12.08
CA HIS A 60 1.82 -15.17 -11.14
C HIS A 60 1.73 -14.69 -9.68
N ASN A 61 2.67 -13.86 -9.24
CA ASN A 61 2.75 -13.39 -7.86
C ASN A 61 2.65 -11.88 -7.73
N GLU A 62 2.15 -11.20 -8.76
CA GLU A 62 2.11 -9.76 -8.74
C GLU A 62 0.98 -9.25 -9.64
N ILE A 63 0.31 -8.21 -9.19
CA ILE A 63 -0.66 -7.49 -10.00
C ILE A 63 -0.32 -6.01 -9.92
N VAL A 64 -0.30 -5.35 -11.07
CA VAL A 64 -0.04 -3.92 -11.16
C VAL A 64 -1.22 -3.26 -11.86
N TRP A 65 -1.82 -2.27 -11.21
CA TRP A 65 -2.89 -1.46 -11.76
C TRP A 65 -2.38 -0.05 -12.04
N ARG A 66 -2.72 0.48 -13.21
CA ARG A 66 -2.45 1.87 -13.53
C ARG A 66 -3.77 2.61 -13.63
N LEU A 67 -3.87 3.72 -12.91
CA LEU A 67 -5.08 4.52 -12.88
C LEU A 67 -4.94 5.75 -13.77
N ARG A 68 -6.09 6.26 -14.17
CA ARG A 68 -6.15 7.47 -15.02
C ARG A 68 -5.53 8.68 -14.34
N ASN A 69 -5.57 8.74 -13.02
CA ASN A 69 -5.02 9.86 -12.25
C ASN A 69 -3.50 9.82 -12.07
N GLY A 70 -2.80 8.85 -12.65
CA GLY A 70 -1.36 8.71 -12.55
C GLY A 70 -0.87 7.80 -11.45
N GLU A 71 -1.74 7.22 -10.65
CA GLU A 71 -1.36 6.28 -9.61
C GLU A 71 -1.04 4.91 -10.20
N LYS A 72 -0.05 4.26 -9.62
CA LYS A 72 0.33 2.89 -9.94
C LYS A 72 0.23 2.07 -8.65
N TRP A 73 -0.72 1.17 -8.60
CA TRP A 73 -0.94 0.31 -7.45
C TRP A 73 -0.31 -1.06 -7.68
N ILE A 74 0.36 -1.58 -6.63
CA ILE A 74 1.09 -2.85 -6.72
C ILE A 74 0.64 -3.77 -5.59
N TRP A 75 0.28 -5.01 -5.94
CA TRP A 75 0.13 -6.11 -5.00
C TRP A 75 1.12 -7.20 -5.39
N THR A 76 1.83 -7.75 -4.42
CA THR A 76 2.76 -8.85 -4.65
C THR A 76 2.92 -9.66 -3.36
N ASN A 77 3.69 -10.74 -3.43
CA ASN A 77 4.12 -11.46 -2.23
C ASN A 77 5.25 -10.67 -1.59
N TRP A 78 4.90 -9.76 -0.69
CA TRP A 78 5.87 -8.86 -0.07
C TRP A 78 6.90 -9.62 0.76
N ASN A 79 8.17 -9.31 0.55
CA ASN A 79 9.28 -9.87 1.29
C ASN A 79 10.46 -8.90 1.26
N GLU A 80 11.55 -9.26 1.93
CA GLU A 80 12.71 -8.37 2.07
C GLU A 80 13.37 -7.96 0.75
N SER A 81 13.14 -8.72 -0.33
CA SER A 81 13.71 -8.37 -1.63
C SER A 81 13.05 -7.13 -2.25
N HIS A 82 11.94 -6.67 -1.68
CA HIS A 82 11.23 -5.48 -2.16
C HIS A 82 11.74 -4.19 -1.51
N ARG A 83 12.93 -4.20 -0.95
CA ARG A 83 13.53 -3.01 -0.37
C ARG A 83 13.72 -1.92 -1.43
N GLY A 84 13.54 -0.67 -1.02
CA GLY A 84 13.70 0.46 -1.91
C GLY A 84 12.41 1.03 -2.48
N TYR A 85 11.29 0.34 -2.33
CA TYR A 85 10.01 0.92 -2.69
C TYR A 85 9.70 2.10 -1.78
N ARG A 86 9.02 3.10 -2.36
CA ARG A 86 8.53 4.25 -1.62
C ARG A 86 7.09 4.48 -2.02
N PHE A 87 6.18 4.39 -1.06
CA PHE A 87 4.75 4.44 -1.34
C PHE A 87 4.16 5.77 -0.85
N TYR A 88 3.34 6.36 -1.70
CA TYR A 88 2.58 7.56 -1.36
C TYR A 88 1.22 7.23 -0.77
N LYS A 89 0.66 6.09 -1.16
CA LYS A 89 -0.59 5.58 -0.59
C LYS A 89 -0.41 4.09 -0.32
N VAL A 90 -0.97 3.63 0.80
CA VAL A 90 -0.94 2.20 1.12
C VAL A 90 -2.32 1.75 1.57
N ALA A 91 -2.66 0.52 1.23
CA ALA A 91 -3.82 -0.19 1.77
C ALA A 91 -3.28 -1.40 2.53
N VAL A 92 -3.55 -1.47 3.82
CA VAL A 92 -2.99 -2.48 4.71
C VAL A 92 -4.11 -3.36 5.22
N ASP A 93 -3.97 -4.67 5.01
CA ASP A 93 -4.93 -5.65 5.51
C ASP A 93 -4.96 -5.59 7.04
N LYS A 94 -6.16 -5.58 7.60
CA LYS A 94 -6.33 -5.64 9.06
C LYS A 94 -5.68 -6.88 9.69
N ASP A 95 -5.47 -7.93 8.89
CA ASP A 95 -4.84 -9.18 9.32
C ASP A 95 -3.36 -9.25 8.91
N VAL A 96 -2.75 -8.11 8.62
CA VAL A 96 -1.35 -8.06 8.18
C VAL A 96 -0.42 -8.67 9.22
N ASP A 97 0.60 -9.38 8.73
CA ASP A 97 1.61 -9.96 9.59
C ASP A 97 2.44 -8.87 10.28
N ARG A 98 2.68 -9.04 11.58
CA ARG A 98 3.42 -8.05 12.36
C ARG A 98 4.83 -7.80 11.83
N LYS A 99 5.55 -8.86 11.42
CA LYS A 99 6.90 -8.71 10.88
C LYS A 99 6.90 -7.94 9.57
N LEU A 100 5.95 -8.24 8.70
CA LEU A 100 5.81 -7.51 7.45
C LEU A 100 5.53 -6.04 7.72
N PHE A 101 4.62 -5.76 8.64
CA PHE A 101 4.29 -4.39 8.99
C PHE A 101 5.48 -3.62 9.55
N GLU A 102 6.15 -4.17 10.55
CA GLU A 102 7.26 -3.50 11.23
C GLU A 102 8.50 -3.34 10.36
N ASN A 103 8.85 -4.39 9.60
CA ASN A 103 10.11 -4.41 8.88
C ASN A 103 10.02 -3.82 7.48
N MET A 104 8.84 -3.73 6.91
CA MET A 104 8.69 -3.29 5.53
C MET A 104 7.74 -2.11 5.39
N ILE A 105 6.51 -2.25 5.83
CA ILE A 105 5.50 -1.23 5.58
C ILE A 105 5.89 0.10 6.23
N LEU A 106 6.28 0.08 7.50
CA LEU A 106 6.68 1.29 8.21
C LEU A 106 7.89 1.96 7.56
N VAL A 107 8.86 1.17 7.12
CA VAL A 107 10.06 1.69 6.46
C VAL A 107 9.71 2.37 5.14
N TYR A 108 8.86 1.73 4.33
CA TYR A 108 8.49 2.25 3.02
C TYR A 108 7.62 3.50 3.09
N THR A 109 6.83 3.64 4.16
CA THR A 109 5.83 4.70 4.25
C THR A 109 6.26 5.88 5.11
N SER A 110 7.34 5.74 5.89
CA SER A 110 7.69 6.70 6.93
C SER A 110 7.94 8.13 6.43
N PHE A 111 8.39 8.29 5.19
CA PHE A 111 8.74 9.60 4.65
C PHE A 111 7.77 10.13 3.60
N TYR A 112 7.04 9.25 2.92
CA TYR A 112 6.31 9.62 1.71
C TYR A 112 4.83 9.30 1.74
N CYS A 113 4.37 8.54 2.73
CA CYS A 113 2.99 8.10 2.74
C CYS A 113 2.04 9.28 2.99
N CYS A 114 1.15 9.52 2.05
CA CYS A 114 0.12 10.55 2.14
C CYS A 114 -1.23 9.99 2.54
N SER A 115 -1.43 8.68 2.41
CA SER A 115 -2.70 8.05 2.69
C SER A 115 -2.49 6.62 3.17
N PHE A 116 -3.17 6.27 4.24
CA PHE A 116 -3.11 4.95 4.83
C PHE A 116 -4.54 4.45 5.02
N GLU A 117 -4.88 3.36 4.36
CA GLU A 117 -6.19 2.73 4.47
C GLU A 117 -6.06 1.33 5.06
N ILE A 118 -7.06 0.92 5.83
CA ILE A 118 -7.15 -0.43 6.38
C ILE A 118 -8.23 -1.19 5.63
N ILE A 119 -7.87 -2.36 5.14
CA ILE A 119 -8.79 -3.17 4.34
C ILE A 119 -9.06 -4.55 4.96
#